data_747ca230b89792d14928ca23960f96b6
#
_entry.id   747ca230b89792d14928ca23960f96b6
#
_cell.length_a   1.000
_cell.length_b   1.000
_cell.length_c   1.000
_cell.angle_alpha   90.00
_cell.angle_beta   90.00
_cell.angle_gamma   90.00
#
_symmetry.space_group_name_H-M   'P 1'
#
loop_
_entity.id
_entity.type
_entity.pdbx_description
1 polymer ?
#
loop_
_entity_poly.entity_id
_entity_poly.type
_entity_poly.pdbx_seq_one_letter_code
_entity_poly.pdbx_strand_id
1 'polypeptide(L)'
;MGKSPCSLFLIDRAGVLPYYIWREYTRVSYWEKKSPHRKRPQLRKSPPMIYAMSDIHGCIDAFEKSLSFVDLSDGHSMLILCGDYCDRGPASLEVYQKIMGLQHDYPNQVIALRGNHEEMLLEYCAMVGDPAFTQGWILADSNLATAKSFLEKDEFSQVKRLLARRRFEEAYRFVVDCMKANHADVLAWIRKLPYYHETPHKQVFVHAGIDEDAGDLWRIGTFEEAFTTMQPEFVGQKFELDVISGHIATETVSGTAGYEGVWHDGASHFYIDGAVMKTGQIP
;
A
#
# COMPACT_ATOMS: atom_id res chain seq x y z
N MET A 1 -11.18 -23.89 17.62
CA MET A 1 -10.61 -22.58 17.31
C MET A 1 -9.78 -22.77 16.04
N GLY A 2 -10.42 -22.58 14.90
CA GLY A 2 -9.80 -22.76 13.60
C GLY A 2 -9.15 -21.46 13.15
N LYS A 3 -7.85 -21.50 12.79
CA LYS A 3 -7.16 -20.39 12.15
C LYS A 3 -7.64 -20.34 10.69
N SER A 4 -8.25 -19.23 10.29
CA SER A 4 -8.54 -18.95 8.89
C SER A 4 -7.22 -18.82 8.12
N PRO A 5 -7.12 -19.44 6.93
CA PRO A 5 -5.94 -19.28 6.08
C PRO A 5 -5.92 -17.89 5.45
N CYS A 6 -4.76 -17.26 5.46
CA CYS A 6 -4.46 -16.04 4.72
C CYS A 6 -4.64 -16.33 3.23
N SER A 7 -5.54 -15.61 2.56
CA SER A 7 -5.81 -15.81 1.12
C SER A 7 -4.84 -14.95 0.33
N LEU A 8 -3.85 -15.56 -0.29
CA LEU A 8 -2.99 -14.91 -1.29
C LEU A 8 -3.65 -15.09 -2.64
N PHE A 9 -4.02 -14.02 -3.31
CA PHE A 9 -4.53 -14.07 -4.68
C PHE A 9 -3.37 -13.88 -5.65
N LEU A 10 -3.19 -14.85 -6.53
CA LEU A 10 -2.22 -14.83 -7.61
C LEU A 10 -2.97 -14.57 -8.90
N ILE A 11 -2.59 -13.54 -9.64
CA ILE A 11 -3.14 -13.25 -10.97
C ILE A 11 -2.15 -13.80 -12.00
N ASP A 12 -2.56 -14.82 -12.77
CA ASP A 12 -1.77 -15.34 -13.87
C ASP A 12 -2.36 -14.92 -15.23
N ARG A 13 -1.64 -15.24 -16.31
CA ARG A 13 -1.96 -14.86 -17.71
C ARG A 13 -3.29 -15.40 -18.24
N ALA A 14 -4.00 -16.23 -17.49
CA ALA A 14 -5.20 -16.97 -17.95
C ALA A 14 -6.50 -16.58 -17.24
N GLY A 15 -6.47 -15.59 -16.36
CA GLY A 15 -7.63 -15.17 -15.57
C GLY A 15 -7.64 -15.73 -14.14
N VAL A 16 -8.44 -15.11 -13.27
CA VAL A 16 -8.51 -15.43 -11.84
C VAL A 16 -8.97 -16.87 -11.63
N LEU A 17 -8.08 -17.71 -11.10
CA LEU A 17 -8.44 -18.99 -10.52
C LEU A 17 -8.15 -18.96 -9.02
N PRO A 18 -9.10 -19.30 -8.15
CA PRO A 18 -8.83 -19.42 -6.73
C PRO A 18 -8.01 -20.69 -6.47
N TYR A 19 -6.73 -20.54 -6.21
CA TYR A 19 -5.89 -21.65 -5.78
C TYR A 19 -5.91 -21.75 -4.26
N TYR A 20 -6.57 -22.77 -3.74
CA TYR A 20 -6.38 -23.25 -2.38
C TYR A 20 -5.11 -24.09 -2.35
N ILE A 21 -4.04 -23.64 -1.70
CA ILE A 21 -2.87 -24.47 -1.45
C ILE A 21 -3.16 -25.35 -0.24
N TRP A 22 -3.57 -26.59 -0.49
CA TRP A 22 -3.51 -27.67 0.50
C TRP A 22 -2.08 -28.19 0.56
N ARG A 23 -1.39 -28.00 1.67
CA ARG A 23 -0.16 -28.71 1.98
C ARG A 23 -0.54 -30.05 2.61
N GLU A 24 -0.62 -31.10 1.81
CA GLU A 24 -0.54 -32.45 2.32
C GLU A 24 0.92 -32.84 2.60
N TYR A 25 1.23 -33.06 3.87
CA TYR A 25 2.44 -33.76 4.27
C TYR A 25 2.24 -35.26 3.97
N THR A 26 2.72 -35.73 2.83
CA THR A 26 2.90 -37.16 2.61
C THR A 26 4.31 -37.57 3.03
N ARG A 27 4.36 -38.52 3.97
CA ARG A 27 5.57 -39.23 4.38
C ARG A 27 6.20 -39.88 3.15
N VAL A 28 7.41 -39.47 2.81
CA VAL A 28 8.25 -40.19 1.85
C VAL A 28 8.93 -41.35 2.57
N SER A 29 8.53 -42.56 2.25
CA SER A 29 9.24 -43.77 2.63
C SER A 29 10.49 -43.97 1.79
N TYR A 30 11.59 -44.23 2.49
CA TYR A 30 12.92 -44.49 2.03
C TYR A 30 13.02 -45.74 1.14
N TRP A 31 13.35 -45.59 -0.15
CA TRP A 31 14.01 -46.59 -0.96
C TRP A 31 14.88 -45.92 -2.01
N GLU A 32 16.17 -45.76 -1.69
CA GLU A 32 17.20 -45.42 -2.69
C GLU A 32 17.52 -46.66 -3.55
N LYS A 33 17.36 -46.54 -4.87
CA LYS A 33 18.19 -47.27 -5.82
C LYS A 33 18.88 -46.26 -6.73
N LYS A 34 20.22 -46.25 -6.64
CA LYS A 34 21.13 -45.46 -7.45
C LYS A 34 20.92 -45.75 -8.93
N SER A 35 20.57 -44.71 -9.70
CA SER A 35 20.70 -44.68 -11.16
C SER A 35 21.59 -43.50 -11.54
N PRO A 36 22.72 -43.70 -12.25
CA PRO A 36 23.57 -42.62 -12.71
C PRO A 36 22.96 -41.98 -13.95
N HIS A 37 22.93 -40.63 -13.99
CA HIS A 37 22.47 -39.78 -15.10
C HIS A 37 21.00 -39.43 -15.22
N ARG A 38 20.31 -39.08 -14.12
CA ARG A 38 19.17 -38.19 -14.23
C ARG A 38 19.67 -36.75 -14.08
N LYS A 39 19.65 -35.94 -15.16
CA LYS A 39 19.71 -34.49 -15.09
C LYS A 39 18.65 -34.08 -14.06
N ARG A 40 19.07 -33.36 -13.00
CA ARG A 40 18.12 -32.76 -12.04
C ARG A 40 17.07 -32.01 -12.87
N PRO A 41 15.76 -32.19 -12.61
CA PRO A 41 14.76 -31.36 -13.25
C PRO A 41 15.17 -29.92 -12.95
N GLN A 42 15.36 -29.10 -13.99
CA GLN A 42 15.41 -27.67 -13.79
C GLN A 42 14.07 -27.33 -13.15
N LEU A 43 14.09 -26.87 -11.90
CA LEU A 43 12.92 -26.26 -11.26
C LEU A 43 12.39 -25.24 -12.26
N ARG A 44 11.19 -25.45 -12.76
CA ARG A 44 10.49 -24.45 -13.59
C ARG A 44 10.45 -23.20 -12.73
N LYS A 45 11.13 -22.15 -13.16
CA LYS A 45 11.01 -20.83 -12.53
C LYS A 45 9.51 -20.50 -12.55
N SER A 46 8.98 -20.11 -11.41
CA SER A 46 7.62 -19.59 -11.33
C SER A 46 7.47 -18.45 -12.35
N PRO A 47 6.32 -18.26 -12.97
CA PRO A 47 6.08 -17.10 -13.82
C PRO A 47 6.28 -15.82 -12.99
N PRO A 48 6.68 -14.70 -13.62
CA PRO A 48 6.75 -13.42 -12.93
C PRO A 48 5.42 -13.09 -12.27
N MET A 49 5.47 -12.63 -11.03
CA MET A 49 4.31 -12.29 -10.21
C MET A 49 4.20 -10.78 -10.05
N ILE A 50 2.97 -10.28 -9.92
CA ILE A 50 2.70 -8.92 -9.46
C ILE A 50 2.04 -9.04 -8.09
N TYR A 51 2.72 -8.51 -7.08
CA TYR A 51 2.21 -8.37 -5.73
C TYR A 51 1.67 -6.94 -5.58
N ALA A 52 0.55 -6.78 -4.91
CA ALA A 52 -0.01 -5.46 -4.62
C ALA A 52 -0.39 -5.36 -3.15
N MET A 53 -0.16 -4.20 -2.54
CA MET A 53 -0.54 -3.85 -1.17
C MET A 53 -0.99 -2.40 -1.12
N SER A 54 -1.89 -2.06 -0.20
CA SER A 54 -2.38 -0.71 0.00
C SER A 54 -2.65 -0.43 1.47
N ASP A 55 -2.82 0.86 1.82
CA ASP A 55 -3.36 1.31 3.10
C ASP A 55 -2.58 0.75 4.31
N ILE A 56 -1.26 0.94 4.30
CA ILE A 56 -0.33 0.44 5.32
C ILE A 56 -0.45 1.24 6.62
N HIS A 57 -0.72 2.55 6.53
CA HIS A 57 -1.02 3.42 7.64
C HIS A 57 -0.08 3.28 8.84
N GLY A 58 1.25 3.35 8.63
CA GLY A 58 2.23 3.28 9.71
C GLY A 58 2.24 1.95 10.49
N CYS A 59 1.62 0.89 9.97
CA CYS A 59 1.58 -0.43 10.58
C CYS A 59 2.75 -1.30 10.10
N ILE A 60 3.97 -0.96 10.52
CA ILE A 60 5.21 -1.59 10.04
C ILE A 60 5.21 -3.11 10.25
N ASP A 61 4.73 -3.63 11.39
CA ASP A 61 4.71 -5.07 11.67
C ASP A 61 3.80 -5.82 10.69
N ALA A 62 2.63 -5.27 10.37
CA ALA A 62 1.71 -5.83 9.38
C ALA A 62 2.32 -5.80 7.98
N PHE A 63 2.99 -4.70 7.64
CA PHE A 63 3.68 -4.54 6.36
C PHE A 63 4.81 -5.55 6.20
N GLU A 64 5.69 -5.69 7.20
CA GLU A 64 6.77 -6.69 7.17
C GLU A 64 6.26 -8.12 7.08
N LYS A 65 5.15 -8.42 7.78
CA LYS A 65 4.49 -9.72 7.68
C LYS A 65 4.01 -9.99 6.25
N SER A 66 3.36 -9.03 5.58
CA SER A 66 2.91 -9.17 4.19
C SER A 66 4.08 -9.23 3.22
N LEU A 67 5.15 -8.43 3.43
CA LEU A 67 6.38 -8.51 2.65
C LEU A 67 7.06 -9.89 2.73
N SER A 68 6.86 -10.65 3.80
CA SER A 68 7.43 -12.00 3.91
C SER A 68 6.89 -13.01 2.89
N PHE A 69 5.81 -12.66 2.19
CA PHE A 69 5.23 -13.46 1.10
C PHE A 69 5.67 -12.99 -0.30
N VAL A 70 6.41 -11.88 -0.38
CA VAL A 70 6.88 -11.31 -1.64
C VAL A 70 8.24 -11.90 -2.00
N ASP A 71 8.36 -12.45 -3.20
CA ASP A 71 9.63 -12.93 -3.76
C ASP A 71 9.98 -12.15 -5.02
N LEU A 72 10.99 -11.29 -4.93
CA LEU A 72 11.52 -10.49 -6.04
C LEU A 72 12.84 -11.04 -6.58
N SER A 73 13.28 -12.20 -6.10
CA SER A 73 14.58 -12.78 -6.45
C SER A 73 14.71 -13.22 -7.91
N ASP A 74 13.61 -13.34 -8.63
CA ASP A 74 13.58 -13.72 -10.04
C ASP A 74 14.00 -12.58 -11.00
N GLY A 75 14.03 -11.34 -10.51
CA GLY A 75 14.35 -10.12 -11.26
C GLY A 75 13.24 -9.65 -12.21
N HIS A 76 12.06 -10.27 -12.18
CA HIS A 76 10.93 -10.01 -13.07
C HIS A 76 9.60 -9.81 -12.35
N SER A 77 9.45 -10.34 -11.14
CA SER A 77 8.30 -10.11 -10.27
C SER A 77 8.29 -8.66 -9.79
N MET A 78 7.11 -8.11 -9.53
CA MET A 78 6.94 -6.72 -9.12
C MET A 78 6.17 -6.64 -7.82
N LEU A 79 6.46 -5.63 -7.02
CA LEU A 79 5.67 -5.20 -5.88
C LEU A 79 5.14 -3.79 -6.15
N ILE A 80 3.83 -3.62 -6.14
CA ILE A 80 3.16 -2.34 -6.33
C ILE A 80 2.45 -1.97 -5.03
N LEU A 81 2.81 -0.83 -4.48
CA LEU A 81 2.25 -0.27 -3.25
C LEU A 81 1.32 0.87 -3.64
N CYS A 82 0.03 0.75 -3.32
CA CYS A 82 -1.02 1.63 -3.83
C CYS A 82 -1.37 2.80 -2.88
N GLY A 83 -0.40 3.35 -2.14
CA GLY A 83 -0.61 4.55 -1.33
C GLY A 83 -1.03 4.30 0.12
N ASP A 84 -1.21 5.40 0.84
CA ASP A 84 -1.60 5.48 2.25
C ASP A 84 -0.64 4.75 3.20
N TYR A 85 0.59 5.25 3.21
CA TYR A 85 1.68 4.69 4.03
C TYR A 85 1.71 5.27 5.44
N CYS A 86 1.23 6.50 5.62
CA CYS A 86 1.24 7.23 6.89
C CYS A 86 -0.13 7.31 7.56
N ASP A 87 -0.14 7.95 8.71
CA ASP A 87 -1.26 8.19 9.59
C ASP A 87 -1.85 6.92 10.24
N ARG A 88 -2.64 7.14 11.27
CA ARG A 88 -3.32 6.13 12.08
C ARG A 88 -2.37 5.25 12.91
N GLY A 89 -1.42 4.56 12.28
CA GLY A 89 -0.43 3.72 12.97
C GLY A 89 0.81 4.47 13.45
N PRO A 90 1.64 3.85 14.31
CA PRO A 90 2.69 4.54 15.04
C PRO A 90 4.00 4.75 14.29
N ALA A 91 4.22 4.09 13.14
CA ALA A 91 5.53 3.94 12.49
C ALA A 91 5.56 4.46 11.05
N SER A 92 4.92 5.62 10.78
CA SER A 92 4.83 6.19 9.43
C SER A 92 6.21 6.43 8.79
N LEU A 93 7.16 7.02 9.53
CA LEU A 93 8.51 7.24 9.03
C LEU A 93 9.23 5.92 8.69
N GLU A 94 9.10 4.91 9.54
CA GLU A 94 9.72 3.60 9.33
C GLU A 94 9.15 2.90 8.09
N VAL A 95 7.83 3.02 7.84
CA VAL A 95 7.20 2.51 6.62
C VAL A 95 7.77 3.21 5.38
N TYR A 96 7.88 4.54 5.38
CA TYR A 96 8.48 5.28 4.27
C TYR A 96 9.91 4.85 4.01
N GLN A 97 10.74 4.79 5.05
CA GLN A 97 12.14 4.35 4.94
C GLN A 97 12.26 2.92 4.42
N LYS A 98 11.36 2.03 4.86
CA LYS A 98 11.31 0.65 4.37
C LYS A 98 10.99 0.60 2.87
N ILE A 99 10.01 1.37 2.40
CA ILE A 99 9.63 1.42 0.98
C ILE A 99 10.78 2.01 0.14
N MET A 100 11.38 3.12 0.60
CA MET A 100 12.54 3.71 -0.06
C MET A 100 13.71 2.73 -0.16
N GLY A 101 13.98 1.96 0.90
CA GLY A 101 14.98 0.89 0.91
C GLY A 101 14.66 -0.23 -0.10
N LEU A 102 13.41 -0.67 -0.16
CA LEU A 102 12.96 -1.65 -1.15
C LEU A 102 13.13 -1.15 -2.59
N GLN A 103 12.80 0.12 -2.87
CA GLN A 103 13.01 0.72 -4.19
C GLN A 103 14.50 0.88 -4.53
N HIS A 104 15.34 1.12 -3.53
CA HIS A 104 16.80 1.14 -3.72
C HIS A 104 17.34 -0.23 -4.10
N ASP A 105 16.91 -1.27 -3.39
CA ASP A 105 17.39 -2.65 -3.59
C ASP A 105 16.79 -3.29 -4.85
N TYR A 106 15.56 -2.90 -5.23
CA TYR A 106 14.78 -3.45 -6.35
C TYR A 106 14.21 -2.33 -7.24
N PRO A 107 15.04 -1.48 -7.88
CA PRO A 107 14.61 -0.23 -8.51
C PRO A 107 13.62 -0.39 -9.68
N ASN A 108 13.58 -1.58 -10.31
CA ASN A 108 12.69 -1.87 -11.43
C ASN A 108 11.52 -2.81 -11.06
N GLN A 109 11.45 -3.23 -9.79
CA GLN A 109 10.49 -4.22 -9.33
C GLN A 109 9.57 -3.66 -8.25
N VAL A 110 9.95 -2.58 -7.55
CA VAL A 110 9.15 -1.97 -6.49
C VAL A 110 8.65 -0.60 -6.92
N ILE A 111 7.34 -0.46 -7.01
CA ILE A 111 6.65 0.77 -7.37
C ILE A 111 5.80 1.20 -6.17
N ALA A 112 5.95 2.45 -5.76
CA ALA A 112 5.12 3.06 -4.75
C ALA A 112 4.28 4.19 -5.39
N LEU A 113 2.98 4.18 -5.15
CA LEU A 113 2.04 5.18 -5.63
C LEU A 113 1.69 6.15 -4.51
N ARG A 114 1.10 7.27 -4.87
CA ARG A 114 0.64 8.28 -3.93
C ARG A 114 -0.80 7.97 -3.49
N GLY A 115 -1.07 8.04 -2.18
CA GLY A 115 -2.40 8.04 -1.60
C GLY A 115 -2.82 9.42 -1.12
N ASN A 116 -4.05 9.56 -0.66
CA ASN A 116 -4.55 10.84 -0.14
C ASN A 116 -3.88 11.26 1.17
N HIS A 117 -3.41 10.31 1.98
CA HIS A 117 -2.66 10.63 3.20
C HIS A 117 -1.28 11.21 2.89
N GLU A 118 -0.63 10.82 1.79
CA GLU A 118 0.59 11.45 1.29
C GLU A 118 0.33 12.88 0.80
N GLU A 119 -0.81 13.13 0.12
CA GLU A 119 -1.21 14.50 -0.27
C GLU A 119 -1.41 15.38 0.96
N MET A 120 -2.17 14.91 1.96
CA MET A 120 -2.39 15.64 3.21
C MET A 120 -1.08 15.94 3.94
N LEU A 121 -0.12 15.00 3.96
CA LEU A 121 1.19 15.23 4.57
C LEU A 121 1.99 16.31 3.82
N LEU A 122 1.96 16.31 2.49
CA LEU A 122 2.63 17.33 1.69
C LEU A 122 2.00 18.71 1.87
N GLU A 123 0.67 18.80 1.93
CA GLU A 123 -0.06 20.05 2.24
C GLU A 123 0.28 20.53 3.65
N TYR A 124 0.22 19.64 4.63
CA TYR A 124 0.61 19.94 6.00
C TYR A 124 2.02 20.52 6.10
N CYS A 125 2.95 19.96 5.33
CA CYS A 125 4.31 20.50 5.23
C CYS A 125 4.42 21.74 4.34
N ALA A 126 3.32 22.29 3.84
CA ALA A 126 3.31 23.43 2.90
C ALA A 126 4.20 23.21 1.67
N MET A 127 4.23 21.99 1.15
CA MET A 127 4.96 21.61 -0.07
C MET A 127 4.05 21.62 -1.31
N VAL A 128 2.74 21.49 -1.09
CA VAL A 128 1.65 21.60 -2.08
C VAL A 128 0.43 22.22 -1.39
N GLY A 129 -0.59 22.64 -2.14
CA GLY A 129 -1.88 23.09 -1.62
C GLY A 129 -1.84 24.29 -0.66
N ASP A 130 -2.89 24.44 0.17
CA ASP A 130 -3.03 25.47 1.18
C ASP A 130 -2.84 24.89 2.59
N PRO A 131 -1.74 25.25 3.30
CA PRO A 131 -1.47 24.74 4.65
C PRO A 131 -2.57 25.07 5.67
N ALA A 132 -3.39 26.11 5.43
CA ALA A 132 -4.49 26.47 6.32
C ALA A 132 -5.53 25.34 6.42
N PHE A 133 -5.68 24.54 5.38
CA PHE A 133 -6.60 23.40 5.34
C PHE A 133 -6.11 22.25 6.23
N THR A 134 -4.82 22.05 6.33
CA THR A 134 -4.18 20.91 7.01
C THR A 134 -3.64 21.26 8.41
N GLN A 135 -3.70 22.53 8.84
CA GLN A 135 -3.34 22.90 10.22
C GLN A 135 -4.15 22.13 11.28
N GLY A 136 -5.38 21.75 10.94
CA GLY A 136 -6.21 20.86 11.76
C GLY A 136 -5.72 19.42 11.83
N TRP A 137 -4.81 18.99 10.97
CA TRP A 137 -4.34 17.60 10.91
C TRP A 137 -3.66 17.15 12.22
N ILE A 138 -2.86 18.01 12.88
CA ILE A 138 -2.32 17.71 14.23
C ILE A 138 -3.44 17.39 15.22
N LEU A 139 -4.61 18.05 15.07
CA LEU A 139 -5.77 17.84 15.94
C LEU A 139 -6.62 16.66 15.51
N ALA A 140 -6.64 16.36 14.20
CA ALA A 140 -7.36 15.24 13.61
C ALA A 140 -6.61 13.91 13.78
N ASP A 141 -5.29 13.93 13.73
CA ASP A 141 -4.44 12.79 14.11
C ASP A 141 -4.44 12.68 15.65
N SER A 142 -5.52 12.07 16.15
CA SER A 142 -5.86 12.03 17.59
C SER A 142 -4.71 11.58 18.49
N ASN A 143 -3.73 10.88 17.95
CA ASN A 143 -2.56 10.38 18.67
C ASN A 143 -1.25 11.07 18.28
N LEU A 144 -1.28 12.01 17.35
CA LEU A 144 -0.06 12.60 16.76
C LEU A 144 0.91 11.53 16.24
N ALA A 145 0.37 10.43 15.72
CA ALA A 145 1.15 9.23 15.42
C ALA A 145 2.21 9.51 14.36
N THR A 146 1.81 10.13 13.26
CA THR A 146 2.74 10.49 12.18
C THR A 146 3.76 11.51 12.65
N ALA A 147 3.33 12.63 13.26
CA ALA A 147 4.27 13.62 13.79
C ALA A 147 5.26 12.99 14.78
N LYS A 148 4.77 12.13 15.67
CA LYS A 148 5.60 11.42 16.64
C LYS A 148 6.64 10.51 15.97
N SER A 149 6.30 9.87 14.86
CA SER A 149 7.24 8.98 14.16
C SER A 149 8.39 9.73 13.49
N PHE A 150 8.17 11.00 13.11
CA PHE A 150 9.17 11.85 12.47
C PHE A 150 10.04 12.65 13.46
N LEU A 151 9.67 12.69 14.74
CA LEU A 151 10.31 13.54 15.72
C LEU A 151 11.12 12.74 16.73
N GLU A 152 12.28 13.30 17.09
CA GLU A 152 13.04 12.81 18.23
C GLU A 152 12.24 12.98 19.53
N LYS A 153 12.59 12.21 20.56
CA LYS A 153 11.86 12.19 21.83
C LYS A 153 11.73 13.58 22.49
N ASP A 154 12.79 14.39 22.40
CA ASP A 154 12.81 15.73 23.00
C ASP A 154 11.99 16.73 22.16
N GLU A 155 12.04 16.61 20.85
CA GLU A 155 11.23 17.38 19.91
C GLU A 155 9.73 17.09 20.15
N PHE A 156 9.34 15.83 20.22
CA PHE A 156 7.96 15.46 20.50
C PHE A 156 7.50 15.92 21.89
N SER A 157 8.40 15.94 22.88
CA SER A 157 8.12 16.50 24.20
C SER A 157 7.87 18.00 24.15
N GLN A 158 8.55 18.73 23.23
CA GLN A 158 8.29 20.14 22.97
C GLN A 158 6.91 20.35 22.36
N VAL A 159 6.52 19.55 21.36
CA VAL A 159 5.18 19.58 20.75
C VAL A 159 4.10 19.42 21.82
N LYS A 160 4.22 18.41 22.69
CA LYS A 160 3.26 18.20 23.80
C LYS A 160 3.16 19.41 24.73
N ARG A 161 4.27 20.08 25.06
CA ARG A 161 4.26 21.31 25.89
C ARG A 161 3.52 22.47 25.22
N LEU A 162 3.70 22.62 23.90
CA LEU A 162 3.02 23.66 23.11
C LEU A 162 1.51 23.38 23.05
N LEU A 163 1.11 22.15 22.75
CA LEU A 163 -0.29 21.74 22.71
C LEU A 163 -0.99 21.91 24.07
N ALA A 164 -0.32 21.52 25.18
CA ALA A 164 -0.84 21.72 26.53
C ALA A 164 -1.09 23.21 26.90
N ARG A 165 -0.34 24.10 26.25
CA ARG A 165 -0.49 25.58 26.41
C ARG A 165 -1.42 26.17 25.34
N ARG A 166 -2.10 25.35 24.54
CA ARG A 166 -2.96 25.76 23.42
C ARG A 166 -2.25 26.61 22.35
N ARG A 167 -0.92 26.45 22.21
CA ARG A 167 -0.11 27.14 21.20
C ARG A 167 -0.06 26.28 19.90
N PHE A 168 -1.23 26.08 19.30
CA PHE A 168 -1.40 25.11 18.19
C PHE A 168 -0.58 25.48 16.96
N GLU A 169 -0.60 26.75 16.55
CA GLU A 169 0.17 27.21 15.39
C GLU A 169 1.68 27.03 15.59
N GLU A 170 2.17 27.27 16.80
CA GLU A 170 3.59 27.10 17.10
C GLU A 170 3.96 25.60 17.14
N ALA A 171 3.07 24.75 17.66
CA ALA A 171 3.26 23.30 17.61
C ALA A 171 3.33 22.81 16.16
N TYR A 172 2.40 23.27 15.32
CA TYR A 172 2.38 22.98 13.89
C TYR A 172 3.70 23.38 13.21
N ARG A 173 4.10 24.64 13.33
CA ARG A 173 5.34 25.14 12.73
C ARG A 173 6.55 24.35 13.21
N PHE A 174 6.62 24.05 14.50
CA PHE A 174 7.72 23.28 15.07
C PHE A 174 7.80 21.87 14.46
N VAL A 175 6.68 21.15 14.31
CA VAL A 175 6.64 19.84 13.67
C VAL A 175 7.11 19.92 12.22
N VAL A 176 6.58 20.88 11.45
CA VAL A 176 6.94 21.06 10.04
C VAL A 176 8.43 21.39 9.88
N ASP A 177 8.96 22.27 10.74
CA ASP A 177 10.37 22.65 10.69
C ASP A 177 11.29 21.46 10.99
N CYS A 178 10.92 20.63 11.99
CA CYS A 178 11.66 19.41 12.30
C CYS A 178 11.60 18.38 11.14
N MET A 179 10.40 18.15 10.57
CA MET A 179 10.25 17.26 9.42
C MET A 179 11.10 17.71 8.24
N LYS A 180 11.07 19.00 7.91
CA LYS A 180 11.87 19.57 6.80
C LYS A 180 13.37 19.53 7.07
N ALA A 181 13.78 19.74 8.31
CA ALA A 181 15.18 19.74 8.68
C ALA A 181 15.80 18.34 8.70
N ASN A 182 15.07 17.37 9.23
CA ASN A 182 15.59 16.04 9.52
C ASN A 182 15.23 14.97 8.44
N HIS A 183 14.15 15.19 7.67
CA HIS A 183 13.59 14.21 6.75
C HIS A 183 13.22 14.81 5.38
N ALA A 184 14.01 15.78 4.90
CA ALA A 184 13.80 16.44 3.60
C ALA A 184 13.83 15.45 2.43
N ASP A 185 14.61 14.39 2.54
CA ASP A 185 14.73 13.30 1.55
C ASP A 185 13.42 12.50 1.44
N VAL A 186 12.80 12.15 2.56
CA VAL A 186 11.51 11.46 2.62
C VAL A 186 10.42 12.34 2.00
N LEU A 187 10.33 13.61 2.40
CA LEU A 187 9.35 14.55 1.83
C LEU A 187 9.53 14.75 0.33
N ALA A 188 10.80 14.85 -0.13
CA ALA A 188 11.12 14.96 -1.55
C ALA A 188 10.79 13.69 -2.34
N TRP A 189 10.91 12.52 -1.70
CA TRP A 189 10.52 11.24 -2.27
C TRP A 189 8.99 11.14 -2.40
N ILE A 190 8.23 11.44 -1.33
CA ILE A 190 6.76 11.46 -1.35
C ILE A 190 6.24 12.34 -2.49
N ARG A 191 6.84 13.53 -2.66
CA ARG A 191 6.44 14.47 -3.71
C ARG A 191 6.60 13.93 -5.14
N LYS A 192 7.45 12.92 -5.33
CA LYS A 192 7.72 12.31 -6.65
C LYS A 192 6.90 11.05 -6.92
N LEU A 193 6.12 10.57 -5.95
CA LEU A 193 5.30 9.38 -6.13
C LEU A 193 4.30 9.59 -7.28
N PRO A 194 4.22 8.65 -8.23
CA PRO A 194 3.20 8.69 -9.28
C PRO A 194 1.82 8.39 -8.71
N TYR A 195 0.78 8.79 -9.42
CA TYR A 195 -0.62 8.53 -9.05
C TYR A 195 -1.08 7.13 -9.43
N TYR A 196 -0.57 6.58 -10.51
CA TYR A 196 -0.94 5.26 -11.01
C TYR A 196 0.24 4.54 -11.67
N HIS A 197 0.08 3.25 -11.86
CA HIS A 197 0.99 2.41 -12.64
C HIS A 197 0.20 1.45 -13.51
N GLU A 198 0.52 1.40 -14.82
CA GLU A 198 -0.05 0.45 -15.76
C GLU A 198 0.90 -0.69 -16.05
N THR A 199 0.35 -1.90 -16.21
CA THR A 199 1.10 -3.05 -16.66
C THR A 199 0.77 -3.42 -18.10
N PRO A 200 1.67 -4.12 -18.81
CA PRO A 200 1.38 -4.65 -20.15
C PRO A 200 0.21 -5.65 -20.19
N HIS A 201 -0.33 -6.05 -19.04
CA HIS A 201 -1.39 -7.04 -18.89
C HIS A 201 -2.79 -6.42 -18.78
N LYS A 202 -2.96 -5.16 -19.21
CA LYS A 202 -4.20 -4.41 -19.10
C LYS A 202 -4.68 -4.26 -17.65
N GLN A 203 -3.77 -3.91 -16.78
CA GLN A 203 -4.03 -3.63 -15.38
C GLN A 203 -3.56 -2.21 -15.07
N VAL A 204 -4.33 -1.48 -14.31
CA VAL A 204 -3.95 -0.20 -13.71
C VAL A 204 -4.04 -0.32 -12.19
N PHE A 205 -2.96 0.04 -11.53
CA PHE A 205 -2.86 0.16 -10.08
C PHE A 205 -2.97 1.63 -9.73
N VAL A 206 -3.80 1.95 -8.76
CA VAL A 206 -4.10 3.32 -8.35
C VAL A 206 -4.48 3.30 -6.87
N HIS A 207 -4.41 4.45 -6.17
CA HIS A 207 -4.82 4.45 -4.77
C HIS A 207 -6.35 4.33 -4.64
N ALA A 208 -7.12 5.21 -5.26
CA ALA A 208 -8.59 5.23 -5.12
C ALA A 208 -9.34 4.81 -6.39
N GLY A 209 -9.08 5.46 -7.53
CA GLY A 209 -9.78 5.14 -8.77
C GLY A 209 -9.32 6.00 -9.95
N ILE A 210 -9.99 5.80 -11.09
CA ILE A 210 -9.81 6.55 -12.34
C ILE A 210 -11.17 6.93 -12.90
N ASP A 211 -11.25 7.99 -13.70
CA ASP A 211 -12.47 8.38 -14.42
C ASP A 211 -12.70 7.45 -15.61
N GLU A 212 -13.46 6.38 -15.40
CA GLU A 212 -13.78 5.38 -16.42
C GLU A 212 -14.76 5.89 -17.47
N ASP A 213 -15.56 6.92 -17.15
CA ASP A 213 -16.46 7.56 -18.11
C ASP A 213 -15.69 8.29 -19.22
N ALA A 214 -14.44 8.67 -18.95
CA ALA A 214 -13.54 9.21 -19.98
C ALA A 214 -13.05 8.14 -20.98
N GLY A 215 -13.34 6.86 -20.79
CA GLY A 215 -12.93 5.76 -21.67
C GLY A 215 -11.42 5.74 -21.92
N ASP A 216 -10.98 5.67 -23.18
CA ASP A 216 -9.55 5.66 -23.57
C ASP A 216 -8.79 6.92 -23.12
N LEU A 217 -9.50 8.00 -22.76
CA LEU A 217 -8.92 9.25 -22.32
C LEU A 217 -8.76 9.36 -20.80
N TRP A 218 -9.03 8.31 -20.04
CA TRP A 218 -8.98 8.33 -18.58
C TRP A 218 -7.65 8.90 -18.00
N ARG A 219 -6.52 8.69 -18.70
CA ARG A 219 -5.20 9.18 -18.26
C ARG A 219 -5.09 10.70 -18.20
N ILE A 220 -5.89 11.39 -19.01
CA ILE A 220 -5.94 12.86 -19.09
C ILE A 220 -7.27 13.42 -18.58
N GLY A 221 -8.30 12.60 -18.53
CA GLY A 221 -9.63 12.95 -18.00
C GLY A 221 -9.70 12.88 -16.48
N THR A 222 -8.95 11.96 -15.86
CA THR A 222 -8.92 11.83 -14.41
C THR A 222 -8.14 13.00 -13.79
N PHE A 223 -8.78 13.76 -12.92
CA PHE A 223 -8.10 14.80 -12.14
C PHE A 223 -7.16 14.17 -11.10
N GLU A 224 -6.06 14.85 -10.76
CA GLU A 224 -5.07 14.34 -9.80
C GLU A 224 -5.70 13.91 -8.46
N GLU A 225 -6.61 14.73 -7.93
CA GLU A 225 -7.35 14.43 -6.69
C GLU A 225 -8.18 13.14 -6.81
N ALA A 226 -8.77 12.86 -7.96
CA ALA A 226 -9.58 11.67 -8.17
C ALA A 226 -8.77 10.37 -8.04
N PHE A 227 -7.50 10.36 -8.49
CA PHE A 227 -6.63 9.18 -8.31
C PHE A 227 -6.48 8.77 -6.85
N THR A 228 -6.61 9.73 -5.91
CA THR A 228 -6.35 9.49 -4.48
C THR A 228 -7.58 9.54 -3.59
N THR A 229 -8.73 10.06 -4.07
CA THR A 229 -9.93 10.27 -3.22
C THR A 229 -11.23 9.73 -3.79
N MET A 230 -11.22 9.19 -5.02
CA MET A 230 -12.43 8.72 -5.69
C MET A 230 -13.17 7.67 -4.86
N GLN A 231 -14.49 7.79 -4.82
CA GLN A 231 -15.36 6.76 -4.27
C GLN A 231 -15.55 5.62 -5.28
N PRO A 232 -15.94 4.40 -4.86
CA PRO A 232 -16.08 3.24 -5.74
C PRO A 232 -17.35 3.32 -6.60
N GLU A 233 -17.40 4.30 -7.52
CA GLU A 233 -18.59 4.61 -8.33
C GLU A 233 -18.83 3.60 -9.46
N PHE A 234 -17.78 2.90 -9.91
CA PHE A 234 -17.82 1.99 -11.04
C PHE A 234 -17.95 0.51 -10.66
N VAL A 235 -18.23 0.20 -9.41
CA VAL A 235 -18.42 -1.19 -8.93
C VAL A 235 -19.44 -1.95 -9.78
N GLY A 236 -19.03 -3.12 -10.28
CA GLY A 236 -19.87 -3.99 -11.13
C GLY A 236 -19.92 -3.57 -12.59
N GLN A 237 -19.26 -2.50 -12.99
CA GLN A 237 -19.18 -2.05 -14.37
C GLN A 237 -17.95 -2.66 -15.06
N LYS A 238 -18.08 -2.95 -16.36
CA LYS A 238 -16.97 -3.49 -17.15
C LYS A 238 -16.16 -2.38 -17.77
N PHE A 239 -14.87 -2.35 -17.45
CA PHE A 239 -13.89 -1.47 -18.08
C PHE A 239 -12.89 -2.27 -18.92
N GLU A 240 -12.11 -1.61 -19.77
CA GLU A 240 -11.12 -2.27 -20.64
C GLU A 240 -9.85 -2.74 -19.92
N LEU A 241 -9.58 -2.16 -18.74
CA LEU A 241 -8.48 -2.53 -17.84
C LEU A 241 -9.04 -3.15 -16.56
N ASP A 242 -8.26 -4.00 -15.93
CA ASP A 242 -8.50 -4.34 -14.54
C ASP A 242 -7.97 -3.20 -13.66
N VAL A 243 -8.82 -2.63 -12.82
CA VAL A 243 -8.50 -1.54 -11.89
C VAL A 243 -8.25 -2.13 -10.51
N ILE A 244 -7.03 -1.93 -9.99
CA ILE A 244 -6.63 -2.43 -8.68
C ILE A 244 -6.44 -1.23 -7.74
N SER A 245 -7.26 -1.12 -6.68
CA SER A 245 -7.27 0.03 -5.79
C SER A 245 -7.39 -0.32 -4.31
N GLY A 246 -6.94 0.60 -3.46
CA GLY A 246 -7.13 0.61 -2.01
C GLY A 246 -8.20 1.59 -1.56
N HIS A 247 -7.85 2.48 -0.62
CA HIS A 247 -8.61 3.65 -0.15
C HIS A 247 -9.92 3.32 0.57
N ILE A 248 -10.75 2.47 -0.01
CA ILE A 248 -12.03 2.06 0.58
C ILE A 248 -11.92 0.60 1.04
N ALA A 249 -12.13 0.40 2.33
CA ALA A 249 -12.01 -0.91 2.94
C ALA A 249 -12.87 -1.96 2.23
N THR A 250 -12.30 -3.14 2.00
CA THR A 250 -12.96 -4.25 1.30
C THR A 250 -14.23 -4.72 2.02
N GLU A 251 -14.32 -4.56 3.34
CA GLU A 251 -15.55 -4.74 4.10
C GLU A 251 -16.67 -3.81 3.60
N THR A 252 -16.33 -2.56 3.27
CA THR A 252 -17.30 -1.55 2.81
C THR A 252 -17.76 -1.84 1.39
N VAL A 253 -16.85 -2.05 0.44
CA VAL A 253 -17.20 -2.27 -0.97
C VAL A 253 -17.89 -3.61 -1.20
N SER A 254 -17.54 -4.64 -0.43
CA SER A 254 -18.19 -5.96 -0.51
C SER A 254 -19.57 -6.01 0.16
N GLY A 255 -19.88 -5.05 1.04
CA GLY A 255 -21.06 -5.07 1.91
C GLY A 255 -21.07 -6.23 2.90
N THR A 256 -19.93 -6.90 3.11
CA THR A 256 -19.81 -8.08 3.97
C THR A 256 -19.04 -7.71 5.24
N ALA A 257 -19.72 -7.69 6.37
CA ALA A 257 -19.12 -7.35 7.66
C ALA A 257 -17.95 -8.29 8.00
N GLY A 258 -16.80 -7.71 8.38
CA GLY A 258 -15.59 -8.46 8.73
C GLY A 258 -14.83 -9.06 7.54
N TYR A 259 -15.12 -8.64 6.31
CA TYR A 259 -14.33 -9.06 5.15
C TYR A 259 -12.95 -8.38 5.17
N GLU A 260 -11.89 -9.17 5.06
CA GLU A 260 -10.49 -8.71 5.24
C GLU A 260 -9.59 -8.97 4.02
N GLY A 261 -10.09 -9.72 3.04
CA GLY A 261 -9.31 -10.14 1.87
C GLY A 261 -9.43 -9.19 0.70
N VAL A 262 -8.77 -9.52 -0.39
CA VAL A 262 -8.99 -8.85 -1.69
C VAL A 262 -10.40 -9.12 -2.16
N TRP A 263 -11.12 -8.08 -2.55
CA TRP A 263 -12.47 -8.20 -3.08
C TRP A 263 -12.50 -7.83 -4.56
N HIS A 264 -13.15 -8.69 -5.37
CA HIS A 264 -13.36 -8.48 -6.80
C HIS A 264 -14.85 -8.34 -7.07
N ASP A 265 -15.23 -7.33 -7.81
CA ASP A 265 -16.62 -6.99 -8.10
C ASP A 265 -17.32 -7.89 -9.13
N GLY A 266 -16.60 -8.85 -9.70
CA GLY A 266 -17.08 -9.73 -10.79
C GLY A 266 -16.99 -9.10 -12.17
N ALA A 267 -16.43 -7.90 -12.31
CA ALA A 267 -16.30 -7.18 -13.58
C ALA A 267 -14.84 -6.79 -13.88
N SER A 268 -14.38 -5.64 -13.39
CA SER A 268 -13.04 -5.11 -13.68
C SER A 268 -12.31 -4.55 -12.45
N HIS A 269 -12.91 -4.59 -11.24
CA HIS A 269 -12.37 -3.89 -10.09
C HIS A 269 -11.93 -4.84 -8.99
N PHE A 270 -10.70 -4.61 -8.50
CA PHE A 270 -10.10 -5.31 -7.37
C PHE A 270 -9.81 -4.30 -6.27
N TYR A 271 -10.39 -4.50 -5.09
CA TYR A 271 -10.18 -3.67 -3.91
C TYR A 271 -9.28 -4.41 -2.93
N ILE A 272 -8.24 -3.72 -2.43
CA ILE A 272 -7.17 -4.34 -1.63
C ILE A 272 -6.91 -3.63 -0.29
N ASP A 273 -7.78 -2.69 0.15
CA ASP A 273 -7.67 -2.12 1.49
C ASP A 273 -8.25 -3.08 2.54
N GLY A 274 -7.38 -3.75 3.27
CA GLY A 274 -7.75 -4.69 4.34
C GLY A 274 -8.12 -4.02 5.67
N ALA A 275 -8.24 -2.69 5.73
CA ALA A 275 -8.49 -1.92 6.96
C ALA A 275 -7.52 -2.29 8.09
N VAL A 276 -6.21 -2.19 7.84
CA VAL A 276 -5.11 -2.68 8.69
C VAL A 276 -5.24 -2.31 10.15
N MET A 277 -5.71 -1.10 10.48
CA MET A 277 -5.92 -0.66 11.86
C MET A 277 -6.97 -1.48 12.62
N LYS A 278 -7.94 -2.06 11.91
CA LYS A 278 -9.01 -2.90 12.47
C LYS A 278 -8.62 -4.37 12.46
N THR A 279 -8.02 -4.82 11.38
CA THR A 279 -7.77 -6.24 11.11
C THR A 279 -6.36 -6.68 11.49
N GLY A 280 -5.40 -5.76 11.52
CA GLY A 280 -3.96 -6.06 11.65
C GLY A 280 -3.39 -6.76 10.42
N GLN A 281 -4.09 -6.71 9.27
CA GLN A 281 -3.69 -7.39 8.04
C GLN A 281 -3.66 -6.43 6.84
N ILE A 282 -2.68 -6.65 5.98
CA ILE A 282 -2.57 -6.07 4.64
C ILE A 282 -2.69 -7.25 3.69
N PRO A 283 -3.80 -7.33 2.93
CA PRO A 283 -4.05 -8.44 2.02
C PRO A 283 -3.07 -8.52 0.86
#